data_5da189ec82d08855a5318ccaf267db47
#
_entry.id   5da189ec82d08855a5318ccaf267db47
#
_cell.length_a   1.000
_cell.length_b   1.000
_cell.length_c   1.000
_cell.angle_alpha   90.00
_cell.angle_beta   90.00
_cell.angle_gamma   90.00
#
_symmetry.space_group_name_H-M   'P 1'
#
loop_
_entity.id
_entity.type
_entity.pdbx_description
1 polymer ?
#
loop_
_entity_poly.entity_id
_entity_poly.type
_entity_poly.pdbx_seq_one_letter_code
_entity_poly.pdbx_strand_id
1 'polypeptide(L)'
;MSEWDYKIFWDEAVNQFKEELSLPVFSMWFIPAKYEKSTENSVVLAVPSQFFRDQLVTKHKKAIEKKLFELSGKKLSIEFIINK
;
A
#
# COMPACT_ATOMS: atom_id res chain seq x y z
N MET A 1 -0.78 -21.84 -3.15
CA MET A 1 -1.58 -20.63 -3.04
C MET A 1 -1.49 -20.09 -1.62
N SER A 2 -1.31 -18.80 -1.48
CA SER A 2 -1.21 -18.19 -0.17
C SER A 2 -2.57 -18.17 0.51
N GLU A 3 -2.59 -18.45 1.81
CA GLU A 3 -3.81 -18.31 2.61
C GLU A 3 -4.19 -16.84 2.78
N TRP A 4 -3.22 -15.96 2.66
CA TRP A 4 -3.39 -14.53 2.90
C TRP A 4 -3.17 -13.80 1.59
N ASP A 5 -4.25 -13.42 0.95
CA ASP A 5 -4.18 -12.68 -0.31
C ASP A 5 -5.02 -11.42 -0.20
N TYR A 6 -4.35 -10.34 0.16
CA TYR A 6 -5.02 -9.05 0.29
C TYR A 6 -4.78 -8.15 -0.92
N LYS A 7 -4.30 -8.75 -2.02
CA LYS A 7 -4.05 -7.98 -3.23
C LYS A 7 -5.33 -7.30 -3.74
N ILE A 8 -6.45 -7.97 -3.62
CA ILE A 8 -7.73 -7.42 -4.07
C ILE A 8 -8.06 -6.13 -3.29
N PHE A 9 -7.76 -6.12 -1.99
CA PHE A 9 -7.99 -4.92 -1.18
C PHE A 9 -6.99 -3.82 -1.52
N TRP A 10 -5.73 -4.19 -1.76
CA TRP A 10 -4.72 -3.24 -2.19
C TRP A 10 -5.10 -2.60 -3.54
N ASP A 11 -5.52 -3.42 -4.50
CA ASP A 11 -5.90 -2.92 -5.82
C ASP A 11 -7.08 -1.96 -5.71
N GLU A 12 -8.06 -2.28 -4.88
CA GLU A 12 -9.22 -1.40 -4.68
C GLU A 12 -8.82 -0.10 -3.98
N ALA A 13 -7.94 -0.21 -2.99
CA ALA A 13 -7.43 0.98 -2.30
C ALA A 13 -6.72 1.90 -3.28
N VAL A 14 -5.90 1.33 -4.15
CA VAL A 14 -5.18 2.12 -5.17
C VAL A 14 -6.15 2.82 -6.10
N ASN A 15 -7.21 2.12 -6.53
CA ASN A 15 -8.22 2.72 -7.39
C ASN A 15 -8.91 3.90 -6.70
N GLN A 16 -9.22 3.76 -5.41
CA GLN A 16 -9.86 4.85 -4.68
C GLN A 16 -8.91 6.03 -4.49
N PHE A 17 -7.64 5.77 -4.18
CA PHE A 17 -6.66 6.85 -4.07
C PHE A 17 -6.44 7.56 -5.40
N LYS A 18 -6.52 6.82 -6.50
CA LYS A 18 -6.40 7.43 -7.83
C LYS A 18 -7.50 8.47 -8.07
N GLU A 19 -8.68 8.23 -7.52
CA GLU A 19 -9.79 9.17 -7.65
C GLU A 19 -9.73 10.29 -6.62
N GLU A 20 -9.19 10.02 -5.43
CA GLU A 20 -9.17 10.98 -4.34
C GLU A 20 -8.00 11.96 -4.40
N LEU A 21 -6.86 11.51 -4.95
CA LEU A 21 -5.65 12.31 -4.99
C LEU A 21 -5.45 12.92 -6.37
N SER A 22 -4.68 14.02 -6.41
CA SER A 22 -4.30 14.58 -7.71
C SER A 22 -3.42 13.58 -8.44
N LEU A 23 -3.43 13.64 -9.76
CA LEU A 23 -2.64 12.71 -10.57
C LEU A 23 -1.15 12.77 -10.25
N PRO A 24 -0.52 13.95 -10.08
CA PRO A 24 0.89 13.99 -9.71
C PRO A 24 1.18 13.31 -8.38
N VAL A 25 0.34 13.51 -7.37
CA VAL A 25 0.55 12.89 -6.06
C VAL A 25 0.38 11.38 -6.16
N PHE A 26 -0.67 10.93 -6.82
CA PHE A 26 -0.91 9.50 -7.01
C PHE A 26 0.27 8.86 -7.75
N SER A 27 0.70 9.46 -8.84
CA SER A 27 1.79 8.89 -9.65
C SER A 27 3.10 8.83 -8.88
N MET A 28 3.37 9.85 -8.05
CA MET A 28 4.61 9.90 -7.30
C MET A 28 4.69 8.81 -6.24
N TRP A 29 3.57 8.53 -5.55
CA TRP A 29 3.60 7.67 -4.36
C TRP A 29 3.06 6.26 -4.58
N PHE A 30 2.07 6.10 -5.43
CA PHE A 30 1.39 4.80 -5.55
C PHE A 30 1.85 3.97 -6.75
N ILE A 31 2.33 4.61 -7.82
CA ILE A 31 2.83 3.85 -8.96
C ILE A 31 4.13 3.12 -8.62
N PRO A 32 5.12 3.76 -7.94
CA PRO A 32 6.35 3.03 -7.59
C PRO A 32 6.17 2.00 -6.48
N ALA A 33 5.13 2.12 -5.66
CA ALA A 33 4.89 1.17 -4.57
C ALA A 33 4.12 -0.02 -5.13
N LYS A 34 4.78 -1.17 -5.24
CA LYS A 34 4.21 -2.37 -5.86
C LYS A 34 3.82 -3.40 -4.79
N TYR A 35 2.69 -4.04 -4.99
CA TYR A 35 2.30 -5.14 -4.12
C TYR A 35 3.28 -6.30 -4.28
N GLU A 36 3.78 -6.81 -3.18
CA GLU A 36 4.71 -7.94 -3.19
C GLU A 36 4.04 -9.20 -2.67
N LYS A 37 3.50 -9.14 -1.46
CA LYS A 37 2.82 -10.29 -0.86
C LYS A 37 2.00 -9.84 0.34
N SER A 38 1.22 -10.77 0.89
CA SER A 38 0.48 -10.57 2.12
C SER A 38 0.93 -11.56 3.17
N THR A 39 0.82 -11.16 4.44
CA THR A 39 0.93 -12.06 5.56
C THR A 39 -0.40 -12.04 6.30
N GLU A 40 -0.50 -12.75 7.43
CA GLU A 40 -1.75 -12.82 8.17
C GLU A 40 -2.34 -11.46 8.51
N ASN A 41 -1.47 -10.51 8.89
CA ASN A 41 -1.91 -9.20 9.36
C ASN A 41 -1.30 -8.04 8.59
N SER A 42 -0.67 -8.28 7.47
CA SER A 42 0.00 -7.19 6.76
C SER A 42 0.01 -7.37 5.26
N VAL A 43 0.21 -6.25 4.59
CA VAL A 43 0.46 -6.19 3.15
C VAL A 43 1.87 -5.69 2.97
N VAL A 44 2.67 -6.40 2.19
CA VAL A 44 4.06 -6.05 1.95
C VAL A 44 4.19 -5.41 0.58
N LEU A 45 4.75 -4.21 0.54
CA LEU A 45 4.96 -3.45 -0.70
C LEU A 45 6.44 -3.36 -1.01
N ALA A 46 6.77 -3.50 -2.29
CA ALA A 46 8.13 -3.28 -2.77
C ALA A 46 8.26 -1.82 -3.21
N VAL A 47 9.25 -1.13 -2.68
CA VAL A 47 9.48 0.29 -2.98
C VAL A 47 10.91 0.48 -3.49
N PRO A 48 11.17 1.56 -4.26
CA PRO A 48 12.47 1.71 -4.93
C PRO A 48 13.63 2.08 -4.02
N SER A 49 13.38 2.68 -2.86
CA SER A 49 14.45 3.11 -1.99
C SER A 49 13.96 3.31 -0.58
N GLN A 50 14.91 3.36 0.37
CA GLN A 50 14.59 3.64 1.75
C GLN A 50 14.03 5.06 1.92
N PHE A 51 14.56 6.01 1.16
CA PHE A 51 14.05 7.37 1.20
C PHE A 51 12.57 7.40 0.78
N PHE A 52 12.23 6.71 -0.29
CA PHE A 52 10.84 6.60 -0.74
C PHE A 52 9.97 5.97 0.35
N ARG A 53 10.45 4.89 0.95
CA ARG A 53 9.72 4.23 2.03
C ARG A 53 9.44 5.19 3.19
N ASP A 54 10.45 5.93 3.62
CA ASP A 54 10.31 6.84 4.75
C ASP A 54 9.30 7.94 4.46
N GLN A 55 9.31 8.48 3.24
CA GLN A 55 8.34 9.50 2.84
C GLN A 55 6.92 8.93 2.75
N LEU A 56 6.79 7.74 2.20
CA LEU A 56 5.49 7.10 2.10
C LEU A 56 4.90 6.80 3.48
N VAL A 57 5.73 6.29 4.39
CA VAL A 57 5.33 6.03 5.77
C VAL A 57 4.85 7.32 6.45
N THR A 58 5.61 8.38 6.30
CA THR A 58 5.29 9.65 6.95
C THR A 58 4.01 10.26 6.41
N LYS A 59 3.80 10.19 5.09
CA LYS A 59 2.71 10.92 4.44
C LYS A 59 1.46 10.07 4.22
N HIS A 60 1.59 8.79 3.97
CA HIS A 60 0.47 8.00 3.46
C HIS A 60 0.17 6.70 4.19
N LYS A 61 1.07 6.22 5.04
CA LYS A 61 0.88 4.91 5.66
C LYS A 61 -0.44 4.80 6.42
N LYS A 62 -0.76 5.79 7.24
CA LYS A 62 -1.98 5.76 8.02
C LYS A 62 -3.22 5.76 7.14
N ALA A 63 -3.19 6.54 6.06
CA ALA A 63 -4.31 6.60 5.14
C ALA A 63 -4.49 5.27 4.42
N ILE A 64 -3.39 4.63 4.04
CA ILE A 64 -3.44 3.32 3.38
C ILE A 64 -3.99 2.28 4.35
N GLU A 65 -3.50 2.24 5.57
CA GLU A 65 -3.97 1.26 6.55
C GLU A 65 -5.43 1.46 6.89
N LYS A 66 -5.88 2.71 7.00
CA LYS A 66 -7.28 3.01 7.23
C LYS A 66 -8.14 2.53 6.07
N LYS A 67 -7.70 2.78 4.85
CA LYS A 67 -8.43 2.36 3.66
C LYS A 67 -8.55 0.84 3.60
N LEU A 68 -7.47 0.13 3.88
CA LEU A 68 -7.48 -1.33 3.89
C LEU A 68 -8.42 -1.87 4.97
N PHE A 69 -8.45 -1.22 6.14
CA PHE A 69 -9.38 -1.61 7.17
C PHE A 69 -10.82 -1.43 6.72
N GLU A 70 -11.13 -0.32 6.07
CA GLU A 70 -12.48 -0.06 5.58
C GLU A 70 -12.91 -1.07 4.53
N LEU A 71 -11.98 -1.51 3.68
CA LEU A 71 -12.28 -2.43 2.60
C LEU A 71 -12.37 -3.88 3.07
N SER A 72 -11.48 -4.28 3.96
CA SER A 72 -11.37 -5.68 4.38
C SER A 72 -12.07 -6.00 5.69
N GLY A 73 -12.35 -4.99 6.51
CA GLY A 73 -12.85 -5.19 7.85
C GLY A 73 -11.80 -5.72 8.80
N LYS A 74 -10.54 -5.75 8.39
CA LYS A 74 -9.45 -6.31 9.16
C LYS A 74 -8.33 -5.28 9.30
N LYS A 75 -7.76 -5.21 10.50
CA LYS A 75 -6.67 -4.27 10.75
C LYS A 75 -5.37 -4.81 10.17
N LEU A 76 -5.01 -4.30 9.00
CA LEU A 76 -3.81 -4.72 8.29
C LEU A 76 -2.74 -3.65 8.41
N SER A 77 -1.50 -4.09 8.61
CA SER A 77 -0.35 -3.19 8.64
C SER A 77 0.31 -3.17 7.26
N ILE A 78 0.99 -2.08 6.96
CA ILE A 78 1.78 -2.00 5.74
C ILE A 78 3.25 -2.21 6.10
N GLU A 79 3.89 -3.15 5.41
CA GLU A 79 5.32 -3.38 5.54
C GLU A 79 5.97 -3.14 4.19
N PHE A 80 7.27 -2.90 4.19
CA PHE A 80 7.98 -2.54 2.98
C PHE A 80 9.23 -3.37 2.79
N ILE A 81 9.56 -3.66 1.53
CA ILE A 81 10.87 -4.17 1.14
C ILE A 81 11.45 -3.20 0.12
N ILE A 82 12.75 -3.09 0.13
CA ILE A 82 13.44 -2.22 -0.82
C ILE A 82 13.80 -3.05 -2.05
N ASN A 83 13.28 -2.64 -3.19
CA ASN A 83 13.54 -3.33 -4.46
C ASN A 83 14.58 -2.50 -5.22
N LYS A 84 15.80 -3.02 -5.26
CA LYS A 84 16.90 -2.33 -5.94
C LYS A 84 16.92 -2.62 -7.43
#